data_08bb95909ed7606f6509c5cc4adc1833
#
_entry.id   08bb95909ed7606f6509c5cc4adc1833
#
_cell.length_a   1.000
_cell.length_b   1.000
_cell.length_c   1.000
_cell.angle_alpha   90.00
_cell.angle_beta   90.00
_cell.angle_gamma   90.00
#
_symmetry.space_group_name_H-M   'P 1'
#
loop_
_entity.id
_entity.type
_entity.pdbx_description
1 polymer ?
#
loop_
_entity_poly.entity_id
_entity_poly.type
_entity_poly.pdbx_seq_one_letter_code
_entity_poly.pdbx_strand_id
1 'polypeptide(L)'
;MLTDRLTPSVSDRLLIMYSKGCGLVKVNEARLRLFTSGKKSLDTLPPTPAALYQHIRRAILQGTVWSQATLVYMDIPDFQDWGWHKDSTGRWLPFWTTLEDSSKACSILLQCGCVKSCTRNCNCSRAGVRCTGLCKCEGGCVNNEET
;
A
#
# COMPACT_ATOMS: atom_id res chain seq x y z
N MET A 1 17.09 11.33 14.21
CA MET A 1 17.55 12.18 13.10
C MET A 1 18.38 11.43 12.03
N LEU A 2 18.16 10.12 11.83
CA LEU A 2 18.83 9.31 10.79
C LEU A 2 17.89 8.93 9.64
N THR A 3 16.62 9.29 9.71
CA THR A 3 15.58 8.84 8.80
C THR A 3 15.49 9.63 7.50
N ASP A 4 16.00 10.85 7.44
CA ASP A 4 15.77 11.74 6.28
C ASP A 4 16.82 11.64 5.15
N ARG A 5 17.96 10.99 5.38
CA ARG A 5 19.06 10.94 4.40
C ARG A 5 19.19 9.64 3.61
N LEU A 6 18.44 8.60 3.97
CA LEU A 6 18.57 7.27 3.31
C LEU A 6 17.59 7.06 2.15
N THR A 7 16.59 7.89 2.03
CA THR A 7 15.48 7.63 1.09
C THR A 7 15.80 7.87 -0.40
N PRO A 8 16.51 8.90 -0.85
CA PRO A 8 16.72 9.12 -2.28
C PRO A 8 17.61 8.03 -2.92
N SER A 9 18.73 7.70 -2.28
CA SER A 9 19.71 6.76 -2.87
C SER A 9 19.24 5.30 -2.89
N VAL A 10 18.41 4.88 -1.95
CA VAL A 10 17.81 3.53 -1.94
C VAL A 10 16.69 3.44 -2.97
N SER A 11 15.89 4.48 -3.10
CA SER A 11 14.84 4.57 -4.13
C SER A 11 15.43 4.52 -5.53
N ASP A 12 16.55 5.21 -5.79
CA ASP A 12 17.23 5.23 -7.08
C ASP A 12 17.77 3.85 -7.45
N ARG A 13 18.41 3.16 -6.53
CA ARG A 13 18.91 1.79 -6.74
C ARG A 13 17.79 0.80 -7.03
N LEU A 14 16.67 0.94 -6.32
CA LEU A 14 15.51 0.10 -6.51
C LEU A 14 14.88 0.34 -7.89
N LEU A 15 14.81 1.58 -8.36
CA LEU A 15 14.31 1.92 -9.70
C LEU A 15 15.16 1.29 -10.82
N ILE A 16 16.48 1.22 -10.66
CA ILE A 16 17.36 0.55 -11.63
C ILE A 16 17.05 -0.95 -11.74
N MET A 17 16.64 -1.60 -10.65
CA MET A 17 16.26 -3.03 -10.67
C MET A 17 14.99 -3.29 -11.48
N TYR A 18 14.01 -2.39 -11.41
CA TYR A 18 12.72 -2.54 -12.12
C TYR A 18 12.76 -2.03 -13.56
N SER A 19 13.60 -1.06 -13.87
CA SER A 19 13.67 -0.46 -15.19
C SER A 19 15.09 0.04 -15.50
N LYS A 20 15.89 -0.79 -16.15
CA LYS A 20 17.21 -0.42 -16.60
C LYS A 20 17.10 0.75 -17.59
N GLY A 21 17.76 1.87 -17.27
CA GLY A 21 17.87 3.03 -18.17
C GLY A 21 16.70 4.02 -18.15
N CYS A 22 15.74 3.91 -17.24
CA CYS A 22 14.81 5.02 -17.05
C CYS A 22 15.44 6.03 -16.08
N GLY A 23 15.76 7.23 -16.56
CA GLY A 23 16.25 8.35 -15.73
C GLY A 23 15.17 8.93 -14.80
N LEU A 24 14.29 8.08 -14.26
CA LEU A 24 13.21 8.45 -13.37
C LEU A 24 13.73 8.46 -11.92
N VAL A 25 13.46 9.55 -11.23
CA VAL A 25 13.93 9.79 -9.86
C VAL A 25 12.88 9.37 -8.82
N LYS A 26 11.59 9.26 -9.21
CA LYS A 26 10.51 8.97 -8.27
C LYS A 26 9.85 7.63 -8.53
N VAL A 27 9.66 6.85 -7.46
CA VAL A 27 9.04 5.52 -7.52
C VAL A 27 7.63 5.57 -8.15
N ASN A 28 6.82 6.57 -7.84
CA ASN A 28 5.47 6.69 -8.39
C ASN A 28 5.47 6.99 -9.89
N GLU A 29 6.42 7.78 -10.39
CA GLU A 29 6.58 8.03 -11.82
C GLU A 29 6.97 6.75 -12.57
N ALA A 30 7.88 5.97 -12.00
CA ALA A 30 8.27 4.68 -12.55
C ALA A 30 7.08 3.69 -12.56
N ARG A 31 6.30 3.64 -11.48
CA ARG A 31 5.09 2.82 -11.39
C ARG A 31 4.08 3.19 -12.49
N LEU A 32 3.78 4.50 -12.61
CA LEU A 32 2.86 5.00 -13.63
C LEU A 32 3.33 4.63 -15.05
N ARG A 33 4.59 4.88 -15.36
CA ARG A 33 5.17 4.57 -16.68
C ARG A 33 5.15 3.07 -16.99
N LEU A 34 5.49 2.22 -16.02
CA LEU A 34 5.47 0.77 -16.20
C LEU A 34 4.05 0.24 -16.35
N PHE A 35 3.10 0.78 -15.59
CA PHE A 35 1.69 0.43 -15.69
C PHE A 35 1.09 0.85 -17.05
N THR A 36 1.31 2.09 -17.48
CA THR A 36 0.76 2.62 -18.73
C THR A 36 1.40 1.98 -19.97
N SER A 37 2.60 1.40 -19.86
CA SER A 37 3.22 0.68 -20.96
C SER A 37 2.49 -0.61 -21.34
N GLY A 38 1.60 -1.12 -20.47
CA GLY A 38 0.79 -2.32 -20.70
C GLY A 38 1.59 -3.64 -20.87
N LYS A 39 2.92 -3.58 -20.72
CA LYS A 39 3.81 -4.73 -20.96
C LYS A 39 4.16 -5.53 -19.70
N LYS A 40 3.73 -5.07 -18.53
CA LYS A 40 4.07 -5.70 -17.25
C LYS A 40 2.82 -5.99 -16.43
N SER A 41 2.79 -7.15 -15.77
CA SER A 41 1.77 -7.50 -14.79
C SER A 41 1.91 -6.63 -13.52
N LEU A 42 0.84 -6.51 -12.75
CA LEU A 42 0.84 -5.74 -11.49
C LEU A 42 1.91 -6.22 -10.51
N ASP A 43 2.18 -7.53 -10.48
CA ASP A 43 3.17 -8.16 -9.59
C ASP A 43 4.61 -7.75 -9.90
N THR A 44 4.86 -7.24 -11.10
CA THR A 44 6.19 -6.78 -11.55
C THR A 44 6.40 -5.28 -11.39
N LEU A 45 5.41 -4.56 -10.86
CA LEU A 45 5.56 -3.13 -10.55
C LEU A 45 6.35 -2.93 -9.25
N PRO A 46 7.14 -1.84 -9.16
CA PRO A 46 7.77 -1.47 -7.89
C PRO A 46 6.72 -1.29 -6.79
N PRO A 47 7.04 -1.58 -5.53
CA PRO A 47 6.14 -1.29 -4.42
C PRO A 47 5.82 0.21 -4.32
N THR A 48 4.72 0.56 -3.65
CA THR A 48 4.43 1.97 -3.35
C THR A 48 5.52 2.54 -2.43
N PRO A 49 5.77 3.87 -2.43
CA PRO A 49 6.73 4.48 -1.51
C PRO A 49 6.47 4.13 -0.05
N ALA A 50 5.20 4.07 0.37
CA ALA A 50 4.83 3.72 1.73
C ALA A 50 5.19 2.27 2.09
N ALA A 51 4.91 1.31 1.20
CA ALA A 51 5.30 -0.08 1.39
C ALA A 51 6.83 -0.28 1.33
N LEU A 52 7.48 0.41 0.39
CA LEU A 52 8.94 0.40 0.27
C LEU A 52 9.61 0.91 1.54
N TYR A 53 9.11 2.00 2.12
CA TYR A 53 9.64 2.55 3.35
C TYR A 53 9.61 1.54 4.51
N GLN A 54 8.48 0.84 4.69
CA GLN A 54 8.38 -0.19 5.72
C GLN A 54 9.31 -1.38 5.45
N HIS A 55 9.49 -1.76 4.21
CA HIS A 55 10.44 -2.80 3.83
C HIS A 55 11.88 -2.40 4.14
N ILE A 56 12.28 -1.17 3.81
CA ILE A 56 13.62 -0.63 4.10
C ILE A 56 13.89 -0.65 5.61
N ARG A 57 12.94 -0.24 6.44
CA ARG A 57 13.08 -0.27 7.90
C ARG A 57 13.36 -1.69 8.40
N ARG A 58 12.62 -2.68 7.93
CA ARG A 58 12.85 -4.10 8.28
C ARG A 58 14.22 -4.59 7.81
N ALA A 59 14.64 -4.21 6.62
CA ALA A 59 15.95 -4.59 6.08
C ALA A 59 17.10 -3.97 6.89
N ILE A 60 16.97 -2.72 7.33
CA ILE A 60 17.95 -2.07 8.21
C ILE A 60 18.04 -2.79 9.55
N LEU A 61 16.92 -3.09 10.19
CA LEU A 61 16.88 -3.87 11.43
C LEU A 61 17.60 -5.21 11.27
N GLN A 62 17.30 -5.93 10.21
CA GLN A 62 17.93 -7.22 9.93
C GLN A 62 19.44 -7.07 9.74
N GLY A 63 19.88 -6.05 9.00
CA GLY A 63 21.31 -5.74 8.84
C GLY A 63 21.98 -5.38 10.18
N THR A 64 21.29 -4.64 11.05
CA THR A 64 21.77 -4.32 12.39
C THR A 64 21.94 -5.55 13.26
N VAL A 65 20.98 -6.48 13.23
CA VAL A 65 21.07 -7.75 13.94
C VAL A 65 22.24 -8.60 13.40
N TRP A 66 22.36 -8.71 12.09
CA TRP A 66 23.45 -9.49 11.48
C TRP A 66 24.83 -8.90 11.74
N SER A 67 24.96 -7.58 11.78
CA SER A 67 26.26 -6.93 12.10
C SER A 67 26.74 -7.21 13.52
N GLN A 68 25.85 -7.62 14.41
CA GLN A 68 26.12 -7.95 15.81
C GLN A 68 26.23 -9.46 16.06
N ALA A 69 26.08 -10.31 15.04
CA ALA A 69 26.00 -11.76 15.20
C ALA A 69 27.24 -12.40 15.87
N THR A 70 28.38 -11.72 15.88
CA THR A 70 29.62 -12.17 16.54
C THR A 70 29.78 -11.63 17.96
N LEU A 71 28.89 -10.74 18.41
CA LEU A 71 28.95 -10.18 19.74
C LEU A 71 28.27 -11.13 20.76
N VAL A 72 28.83 -11.17 21.95
CA VAL A 72 28.28 -11.98 23.08
C VAL A 72 26.94 -11.40 23.53
N TYR A 73 26.78 -10.09 23.45
CA TYR A 73 25.53 -9.38 23.76
C TYR A 73 25.15 -8.53 22.58
N MET A 74 23.94 -8.70 22.10
CA MET A 74 23.38 -7.91 20.99
C MET A 74 22.47 -6.82 21.53
N ASP A 75 22.65 -5.60 21.10
CA ASP A 75 21.72 -4.49 21.33
C ASP A 75 20.68 -4.47 20.18
N ILE A 76 19.55 -5.08 20.41
CA ILE A 76 18.47 -5.19 19.41
C ILE A 76 17.41 -4.13 19.73
N PRO A 77 17.17 -3.17 18.84
CA PRO A 77 16.14 -2.15 19.03
C PRO A 77 14.73 -2.77 19.00
N ASP A 78 13.76 -2.06 19.58
CA ASP A 78 12.36 -2.51 19.56
C ASP A 78 11.86 -2.59 18.11
N PHE A 79 11.26 -3.71 17.74
CA PHE A 79 10.79 -4.00 16.39
C PHE A 79 9.68 -3.06 15.91
N GLN A 80 8.92 -2.47 16.83
CA GLN A 80 7.80 -1.58 16.51
C GLN A 80 8.24 -0.37 15.68
N ASP A 81 9.44 0.14 15.93
CA ASP A 81 9.98 1.27 15.17
C ASP A 81 10.58 0.87 13.81
N TRP A 82 10.64 -0.42 13.52
CA TRP A 82 11.33 -0.96 12.35
C TRP A 82 10.40 -1.69 11.36
N GLY A 83 9.17 -1.22 11.23
CA GLY A 83 8.21 -1.74 10.25
C GLY A 83 7.55 -3.06 10.67
N TRP A 84 7.46 -3.28 11.98
CA TRP A 84 6.72 -4.36 12.61
C TRP A 84 5.64 -3.79 13.53
N HIS A 85 4.62 -4.56 13.81
CA HIS A 85 3.59 -4.24 14.80
C HIS A 85 3.15 -5.50 15.53
N LYS A 86 2.61 -5.35 16.71
CA LYS A 86 1.99 -6.46 17.44
C LYS A 86 0.51 -6.55 17.09
N ASP A 87 0.04 -7.77 16.86
CA ASP A 87 -1.39 -8.05 16.76
C ASP A 87 -2.06 -8.08 18.16
N SER A 88 -3.37 -8.30 18.19
CA SER A 88 -4.15 -8.41 19.44
C SER A 88 -3.72 -9.58 20.34
N THR A 89 -2.98 -10.54 19.80
CA THR A 89 -2.43 -11.70 20.54
C THR A 89 -0.99 -11.48 20.99
N GLY A 90 -0.39 -10.33 20.69
CA GLY A 90 0.99 -9.98 21.02
C GLY A 90 2.04 -10.54 20.08
N ARG A 91 1.65 -11.16 18.94
CA ARG A 91 2.60 -11.65 17.93
C ARG A 91 3.09 -10.50 17.05
N TRP A 92 4.38 -10.54 16.70
CA TRP A 92 4.95 -9.61 15.76
C TRP A 92 4.56 -9.96 14.31
N LEU A 93 3.97 -8.99 13.63
CA LEU A 93 3.61 -9.05 12.22
C LEU A 93 4.27 -7.92 11.46
N PRO A 94 4.64 -8.11 10.18
CA PRO A 94 5.19 -7.05 9.37
C PRO A 94 4.13 -5.97 9.10
N PHE A 95 4.51 -4.71 9.32
CA PHE A 95 3.71 -3.57 8.92
C PHE A 95 3.98 -3.28 7.44
N TRP A 96 3.04 -3.63 6.58
CA TRP A 96 3.27 -3.64 5.13
C TRP A 96 3.23 -2.26 4.50
N THR A 97 2.29 -1.42 4.88
CA THR A 97 2.07 -0.10 4.31
C THR A 97 1.22 0.77 5.22
N THR A 98 1.37 2.09 5.11
CA THR A 98 0.49 3.08 5.76
C THR A 98 -0.69 3.49 4.88
N LEU A 99 -0.72 3.01 3.63
CA LEU A 99 -1.84 3.27 2.73
C LEU A 99 -3.02 2.36 3.08
N GLU A 100 -4.22 2.89 2.89
CA GLU A 100 -5.44 2.08 2.97
C GLU A 100 -5.46 0.99 1.90
N ASP A 101 -6.20 -0.07 2.17
CA ASP A 101 -6.44 -1.11 1.19
C ASP A 101 -6.99 -0.50 -0.11
N SER A 102 -6.46 -0.95 -1.23
CA SER A 102 -6.94 -0.50 -2.55
C SER A 102 -8.43 -0.78 -2.73
N SER A 103 -8.95 -1.83 -2.11
CA SER A 103 -10.38 -2.15 -2.07
C SER A 103 -11.20 -1.02 -1.42
N LYS A 104 -10.74 -0.45 -0.31
CA LYS A 104 -11.40 0.68 0.36
C LYS A 104 -11.29 1.96 -0.46
N ALA A 105 -10.11 2.27 -1.00
CA ALA A 105 -9.93 3.44 -1.87
C ALA A 105 -10.77 3.33 -3.15
N CYS A 106 -10.90 2.14 -3.74
CA CYS A 106 -11.71 1.90 -4.92
C CYS A 106 -13.22 1.86 -4.61
N SER A 107 -13.62 1.54 -3.37
CA SER A 107 -15.03 1.53 -2.99
C SER A 107 -15.71 2.90 -3.17
N ILE A 108 -14.95 3.98 -2.99
CA ILE A 108 -15.41 5.36 -3.21
C ILE A 108 -15.73 5.63 -4.69
N LEU A 109 -15.05 4.90 -5.60
CA LEU A 109 -15.22 5.03 -7.05
C LEU A 109 -16.27 4.05 -7.61
N LEU A 110 -16.79 3.14 -6.79
CA LEU A 110 -17.86 2.23 -7.20
C LEU A 110 -19.14 3.01 -7.47
N GLN A 111 -19.72 2.78 -8.63
CA GLN A 111 -20.99 3.34 -9.03
C GLN A 111 -21.91 2.25 -9.56
N CYS A 112 -23.19 2.38 -9.32
CA CYS A 112 -24.20 1.49 -9.87
C CYS A 112 -24.99 2.13 -11.02
N GLY A 113 -25.51 1.30 -11.90
CA GLY A 113 -26.41 1.71 -13.00
C GLY A 113 -27.90 1.73 -12.64
N CYS A 114 -28.28 1.55 -11.37
CA CYS A 114 -29.67 1.51 -10.91
C CYS A 114 -30.30 2.91 -10.94
N VAL A 115 -31.53 3.02 -11.39
CA VAL A 115 -32.22 4.33 -11.58
C VAL A 115 -33.05 4.74 -10.36
N LYS A 116 -33.70 3.81 -9.66
CA LYS A 116 -34.63 4.14 -8.56
C LYS A 116 -34.58 3.22 -7.34
N SER A 117 -34.18 1.98 -7.47
CA SER A 117 -34.10 1.04 -6.34
C SER A 117 -32.84 0.23 -6.42
N CYS A 118 -32.03 0.31 -5.41
CA CYS A 118 -30.78 -0.44 -5.29
C CYS A 118 -31.01 -1.66 -4.41
N THR A 119 -31.59 -2.71 -5.00
CA THR A 119 -31.81 -4.00 -4.37
C THR A 119 -30.59 -4.94 -4.51
N ARG A 120 -30.76 -6.23 -4.23
CA ARG A 120 -29.72 -7.27 -4.26
C ARG A 120 -28.82 -7.31 -5.52
N ASN A 121 -29.30 -6.79 -6.65
CA ASN A 121 -28.54 -6.74 -7.91
C ASN A 121 -27.72 -5.45 -8.09
N CYS A 122 -27.76 -4.55 -7.15
CA CYS A 122 -26.96 -3.33 -7.17
C CYS A 122 -25.49 -3.64 -6.93
N ASN A 123 -24.59 -3.13 -7.77
CA ASN A 123 -23.14 -3.33 -7.61
C ASN A 123 -22.62 -2.75 -6.28
N CYS A 124 -23.14 -1.59 -5.85
CA CYS A 124 -22.76 -0.99 -4.57
C CYS A 124 -23.22 -1.88 -3.40
N SER A 125 -24.48 -2.31 -3.40
CA SER A 125 -25.03 -3.17 -2.35
C SER A 125 -24.28 -4.52 -2.28
N ARG A 126 -23.95 -5.12 -3.42
CA ARG A 126 -23.16 -6.37 -3.47
C ARG A 126 -21.73 -6.20 -2.95
N ALA A 127 -21.15 -5.01 -3.11
CA ALA A 127 -19.83 -4.68 -2.59
C ALA A 127 -19.87 -4.20 -1.12
N GLY A 128 -21.04 -4.17 -0.48
CA GLY A 128 -21.19 -3.70 0.90
C GLY A 128 -20.94 -2.20 1.08
N VAL A 129 -21.09 -1.39 0.00
CA VAL A 129 -20.87 0.06 0.05
C VAL A 129 -22.17 0.81 -0.24
N ARG A 130 -22.30 2.00 0.33
CA ARG A 130 -23.43 2.89 0.07
C ARG A 130 -23.35 3.49 -1.34
N CYS A 131 -24.49 3.79 -1.91
CA CYS A 131 -24.55 4.52 -3.16
C CYS A 131 -24.13 5.98 -2.96
N THR A 132 -23.43 6.53 -3.93
CA THR A 132 -22.92 7.92 -3.90
C THR A 132 -23.59 8.75 -5.00
N GLY A 133 -23.34 10.05 -5.02
CA GLY A 133 -23.73 10.93 -6.12
C GLY A 133 -23.16 10.56 -7.50
N LEU A 134 -22.16 9.68 -7.54
CA LEU A 134 -21.61 9.13 -8.80
C LEU A 134 -22.48 8.01 -9.37
N CYS A 135 -23.34 7.41 -8.55
CA CYS A 135 -24.28 6.37 -8.99
C CYS A 135 -25.40 6.98 -9.84
N LYS A 136 -25.97 6.19 -10.74
CA LYS A 136 -27.10 6.65 -11.57
C LYS A 136 -28.37 6.93 -10.75
N CYS A 137 -28.46 6.41 -9.52
CA CYS A 137 -29.50 6.71 -8.53
C CYS A 137 -29.18 7.97 -7.68
N GLU A 138 -28.06 8.66 -7.94
CA GLU A 138 -27.63 9.89 -7.25
C GLU A 138 -27.60 9.77 -5.71
N GLY A 139 -27.47 8.56 -5.19
CA GLY A 139 -27.52 8.29 -3.76
C GLY A 139 -28.93 8.30 -3.14
N GLY A 140 -29.96 8.63 -3.89
CA GLY A 140 -31.35 8.67 -3.42
C GLY A 140 -32.07 7.32 -3.47
N CYS A 141 -31.46 6.25 -2.96
CA CYS A 141 -32.00 4.89 -2.99
C CYS A 141 -31.92 4.21 -1.62
N VAL A 142 -32.64 3.11 -1.46
CA VAL A 142 -32.75 2.33 -0.21
C VAL A 142 -31.39 1.87 0.33
N ASN A 143 -30.37 1.73 -0.53
CA ASN A 143 -29.00 1.34 -0.10
C ASN A 143 -28.24 2.49 0.61
N ASN A 144 -28.84 3.66 0.75
CA ASN A 144 -28.26 4.82 1.42
C ASN A 144 -29.00 5.18 2.73
N GLU A 145 -30.12 4.50 3.03
CA GLU A 145 -30.86 4.69 4.26
C GLU A 145 -30.09 4.04 5.44
N GLU A 146 -29.97 4.78 6.54
CA GLU A 146 -29.39 4.27 7.78
C GLU A 146 -30.38 3.29 8.42
N THR A 147 -29.93 2.05 8.60
CA THR A 147 -30.62 1.07 9.43
C THR A 147 -30.25 1.29 10.88
#